data_995fc4c2212fa77dc25c1a05e6b5dad6
#
_entry.id   995fc4c2212fa77dc25c1a05e6b5dad6
#
_cell.length_a   1.000
_cell.length_b   1.000
_cell.length_c   1.000
_cell.angle_alpha   90.00
_cell.angle_beta   90.00
_cell.angle_gamma   90.00
#
_symmetry.space_group_name_H-M   'P 1'
#
loop_
_entity.id
_entity.type
_entity.pdbx_description
1 polymer ?
#
loop_
_entity_poly.entity_id
_entity_poly.type
_entity_poly.pdbx_seq_one_letter_code
_entity_poly.pdbx_strand_id
1 'polypeptide(L)' 'MFTLKIKTDNAAFEDDPILEVACILSELVDKLRRASPDKSFPFHDSDGNKVGEGVLK' A
#
# COMPACT_ATOMS: atom_id res chain seq x y z
N MET A 1 13.05 9.92 -6.35
CA MET A 1 12.90 9.16 -5.10
C MET A 1 11.49 8.61 -5.01
N PHE A 2 11.34 7.36 -4.60
CA PHE A 2 10.04 6.76 -4.35
C PHE A 2 9.84 6.67 -2.84
N THR A 3 8.77 7.26 -2.34
CA THR A 3 8.48 7.29 -0.90
C THR A 3 7.22 6.49 -0.63
N LEU A 4 7.29 5.58 0.35
CA LEU A 4 6.17 4.77 0.80
C LEU A 4 5.85 5.08 2.24
N LYS A 5 4.56 5.25 2.56
CA LYS A 5 4.09 5.41 3.92
C LYS A 5 2.87 4.54 4.12
N ILE A 6 2.87 3.73 5.17
CA ILE A 6 1.73 2.87 5.52
C ILE A 6 1.53 2.98 7.04
N LYS A 7 0.31 3.36 7.45
CA LYS A 7 -0.08 3.34 8.87
C LYS A 7 -0.55 1.93 9.22
N THR A 8 -0.04 1.39 10.30
CA THR A 8 -0.31 0.01 10.69
C THR A 8 -1.05 -0.08 12.02
N ASP A 9 -1.76 0.95 12.41
CA ASP A 9 -2.40 1.07 13.71
C ASP A 9 -3.90 0.77 13.72
N ASN A 10 -4.51 0.44 12.56
CA ASN A 10 -5.92 0.11 12.56
C ASN A 10 -6.16 -1.41 12.67
N ALA A 11 -7.44 -1.81 12.78
CA ALA A 11 -7.82 -3.18 13.11
C ALA A 11 -7.31 -4.23 12.12
N ALA A 12 -7.17 -3.88 10.84
CA ALA A 12 -6.70 -4.81 9.82
C ALA A 12 -5.26 -5.30 10.06
N PHE A 13 -4.48 -4.57 10.86
CA PHE A 13 -3.09 -4.90 11.14
C PHE A 13 -2.89 -5.58 12.51
N GLU A 14 -3.96 -5.80 13.27
CA GLU A 14 -3.84 -6.33 14.65
C GLU A 14 -3.33 -7.76 14.70
N ASP A 15 -3.84 -8.63 13.82
CA ASP A 15 -3.47 -10.06 13.87
C ASP A 15 -2.09 -10.32 13.29
N ASP A 16 -1.84 -9.82 12.09
CA ASP A 16 -0.58 -10.05 11.39
C ASP A 16 -0.23 -8.82 10.56
N PRO A 17 0.40 -7.83 11.17
CA PRO A 17 0.73 -6.59 10.45
C PRO A 17 1.70 -6.80 9.30
N ILE A 18 2.59 -7.79 9.41
CA ILE A 18 3.56 -8.07 8.35
C ILE A 18 2.87 -8.61 7.13
N LEU A 19 1.93 -9.53 7.30
CA LEU A 19 1.17 -10.10 6.20
C LEU A 19 0.31 -9.02 5.53
N GLU A 20 -0.34 -8.17 6.30
CA GLU A 20 -1.16 -7.10 5.76
C GLU A 20 -0.33 -6.14 4.91
N VAL A 21 0.85 -5.75 5.37
CA VAL A 21 1.77 -4.92 4.60
C VAL A 21 2.21 -5.64 3.33
N ALA A 22 2.51 -6.93 3.43
CA ALA A 22 2.92 -7.72 2.26
C ALA A 22 1.82 -7.74 1.19
N CYS A 23 0.56 -7.87 1.58
CA CYS A 23 -0.57 -7.83 0.65
C CYS A 23 -0.67 -6.48 -0.04
N ILE A 24 -0.52 -5.39 0.71
CA ILE A 24 -0.56 -4.03 0.16
C ILE A 24 0.56 -3.83 -0.86
N LEU A 25 1.78 -4.25 -0.52
CA LEU A 25 2.93 -4.11 -1.41
C LEU A 25 2.79 -4.98 -2.66
N SER A 26 2.19 -6.15 -2.53
CA SER A 26 1.92 -7.04 -3.66
C SER A 26 1.00 -6.37 -4.68
N GLU A 27 -0.04 -5.69 -4.20
CA GLU A 27 -0.93 -4.92 -5.08
C GLU A 27 -0.19 -3.78 -5.76
N LEU A 28 0.72 -3.12 -5.06
CA LEU A 28 1.53 -2.07 -5.64
C LEU A 28 2.40 -2.61 -6.78
N VAL A 29 3.02 -3.77 -6.58
CA VAL A 29 3.85 -4.40 -7.61
C VAL A 29 3.03 -4.64 -8.88
N ASP A 30 1.80 -5.13 -8.73
CA ASP A 30 0.92 -5.35 -9.87
C ASP A 30 0.61 -4.05 -10.63
N LYS A 31 0.34 -2.98 -9.89
CA LYS A 31 0.08 -1.68 -10.52
C LYS A 31 1.30 -1.17 -11.27
N LEU A 32 2.48 -1.33 -10.71
CA LEU A 32 3.72 -0.90 -11.34
C LEU A 32 4.01 -1.71 -12.61
N ARG A 33 3.71 -3.00 -12.61
CA ARG A 33 3.91 -3.88 -13.76
C ARG A 33 2.99 -3.52 -14.93
N ARG A 34 1.85 -2.93 -14.66
CA ARG A 34 0.91 -2.49 -15.69
C ARG A 34 1.36 -1.20 -16.38
N ALA A 35 2.54 -0.72 -16.05
CA ALA A 35 3.11 0.50 -16.62
C ALA A 35 2.17 1.70 -16.51
N SER A 36 1.55 1.85 -15.35
CA SER A 36 0.65 2.96 -15.08
C SER A 36 1.39 4.30 -15.20
N PRO A 37 0.80 5.32 -15.81
CA PRO A 37 1.40 6.65 -15.85
C PRO A 37 1.33 7.38 -14.51
N ASP A 38 0.65 6.81 -13.54
CA ASP A 38 0.47 7.43 -12.23
C ASP A 38 1.79 7.48 -11.48
N LYS A 39 1.97 8.55 -10.70
CA LYS A 39 3.12 8.71 -9.82
C LYS A 39 2.73 8.68 -8.36
N SER A 40 1.46 8.46 -8.08
CA SER A 40 0.89 8.40 -6.75
C SER A 40 0.01 7.17 -6.65
N PHE A 41 0.21 6.37 -5.61
CA PHE A 41 -0.46 5.09 -5.44
C PHE A 41 -1.06 5.01 -4.04
N PRO A 42 -2.39 5.14 -3.89
CA PRO A 42 -3.01 5.00 -2.58
C PRO A 42 -3.00 3.55 -2.12
N PHE A 43 -2.80 3.34 -0.83
CA PHE A 43 -2.83 2.01 -0.24
C PHE A 43 -4.07 1.88 0.64
N HIS A 44 -4.73 0.73 0.54
CA HIS A 44 -5.91 0.41 1.33
C HIS A 44 -5.69 -0.91 2.06
N ASP A 45 -6.24 -1.01 3.27
CA ASP A 45 -6.20 -2.25 4.03
C ASP A 45 -7.29 -3.21 3.54
N SER A 46 -7.37 -4.39 4.17
CA SER A 46 -8.36 -5.39 3.80
C SER A 46 -9.81 -4.95 4.06
N ASP A 47 -10.01 -3.95 4.90
CA ASP A 47 -11.33 -3.38 5.19
C ASP A 47 -11.69 -2.22 4.25
N GLY A 48 -10.80 -1.84 3.35
CA GLY A 48 -11.03 -0.78 2.38
C GLY A 48 -10.69 0.62 2.87
N ASN A 49 -10.08 0.75 4.05
CA ASN A 49 -9.66 2.05 4.57
C ASN A 49 -8.33 2.47 3.97
N LYS A 50 -8.21 3.74 3.60
CA LYS A 50 -6.93 4.25 3.11
C LYS A 50 -5.94 4.34 4.27
N VAL A 51 -4.82 3.65 4.16
CA VAL A 51 -3.81 3.57 5.23
C VAL A 51 -2.47 4.20 4.84
N GLY A 52 -2.32 4.63 3.62
CA GLY A 52 -1.07 5.25 3.21
C GLY A 52 -1.01 5.51 1.72
N GLU A 53 0.18 5.85 1.25
CA GLU A 53 0.40 6.06 -0.17
C GLU A 53 1.88 5.95 -0.54
N GLY A 54 2.13 5.64 -1.81
CA GLY A 54 3.45 5.71 -2.40
C GLY A 54 3.49 6.86 -3.40
N VAL A 55 4.58 7.60 -3.44
CA VAL A 55 4.73 8.73 -4.35
C VAL A 55 6.10 8.64 -5.03
N LEU A 56 6.08 8.70 -6.35
CA LEU A 56 7.29 8.75 -7.17
C LEU A 56 7.57 10.20 -7.58
N LYS A 57 8.74 10.66 -7.26
CA LYS A 57 9.20 11.99 -7.67
C LYS A 57 10.54 11.92 -8.36
#